data_4e0c5e4251158d314e24ac386049198b
#
_entry.id   4e0c5e4251158d314e24ac386049198b
#
_cell.length_a   1.000
_cell.length_b   1.000
_cell.length_c   1.000
_cell.angle_alpha   90.00
_cell.angle_beta   90.00
_cell.angle_gamma   90.00
#
_symmetry.space_group_name_H-M   'P 1'
#
loop_
_entity.id
_entity.type
_entity.pdbx_description
1 polymer ?
#
loop_
_entity_poly.entity_id
_entity_poly.type
_entity_poly.pdbx_seq_one_letter_code
_entity_poly.pdbx_strand_id
1 'polypeptide(L)'
;MSNIFNCIMDYKFIQLEILESVSEGDPEIVREIVDIFKTQSNEIYEEMKTLLSEKNYDALGLLAHKAKSSVAIMGIANLVTMLKTFEIEARKGLETDNYKSYIEMFKTEVDASLVELEDLIMNLSSIGDDKD
;
A
#
# COMPACT_ATOMS: atom_id res chain seq x y z
N MET A 1 -9.58 22.58 -0.22
CA MET A 1 -8.74 22.55 -0.04
C MET A 1 -7.83 21.63 -0.04
N SER A 2 -7.60 21.10 -0.80
CA SER A 2 -6.90 19.97 -0.96
C SER A 2 -5.54 20.15 -1.38
N ASN A 3 -5.19 21.19 -1.91
CA ASN A 3 -3.88 21.41 -2.44
C ASN A 3 -2.78 21.42 -1.42
N ILE A 4 -3.13 21.37 -0.14
CA ILE A 4 -2.13 21.36 0.90
C ILE A 4 -1.22 20.15 0.78
N PHE A 5 -1.73 19.02 0.30
CA PHE A 5 -0.91 17.81 0.10
C PHE A 5 0.11 18.05 -1.02
N ASN A 6 -0.35 18.61 -2.13
CA ASN A 6 0.51 18.78 -3.29
C ASN A 6 1.49 19.93 -3.14
N CYS A 7 1.16 20.93 -2.35
CA CYS A 7 2.03 22.09 -2.19
C CYS A 7 3.26 21.81 -1.34
N ILE A 8 3.19 20.80 -0.49
CA ILE A 8 4.21 20.57 0.50
C ILE A 8 5.06 19.34 0.23
N MET A 9 4.49 18.31 -0.34
CA MET A 9 5.11 17.00 -0.44
C MET A 9 5.23 16.51 -1.89
N ASP A 10 6.33 15.83 -2.17
CA ASP A 10 6.56 15.20 -3.47
C ASP A 10 7.12 13.82 -3.16
N TYR A 11 6.28 12.82 -3.19
CA TYR A 11 6.65 11.47 -2.78
C TYR A 11 6.85 10.55 -3.98
N LYS A 12 7.76 9.61 -3.81
CA LYS A 12 8.14 8.69 -4.88
C LYS A 12 7.15 7.55 -5.04
N PHE A 13 6.64 7.02 -3.92
CA PHE A 13 5.83 5.81 -3.96
C PHE A 13 4.33 6.07 -3.90
N ILE A 14 3.88 7.07 -3.19
CA ILE A 14 2.45 7.31 -3.02
C ILE A 14 1.96 8.44 -3.93
N GLN A 15 0.73 8.32 -4.39
CA GLN A 15 0.07 9.35 -5.18
C GLN A 15 -0.89 10.10 -4.27
N LEU A 16 -0.51 11.32 -3.91
CA LEU A 16 -1.25 12.10 -2.92
C LEU A 16 -2.69 12.37 -3.32
N GLU A 17 -2.96 12.49 -4.60
CA GLU A 17 -4.31 12.79 -5.08
C GLU A 17 -5.30 11.72 -4.67
N ILE A 18 -4.89 10.45 -4.72
CA ILE A 18 -5.78 9.35 -4.36
C ILE A 18 -6.04 9.36 -2.87
N LEU A 19 -4.98 9.49 -2.06
CA LEU A 19 -5.11 9.52 -0.61
C LEU A 19 -5.94 10.72 -0.17
N GLU A 20 -5.73 11.86 -0.79
CA GLU A 20 -6.51 13.05 -0.50
C GLU A 20 -7.98 12.82 -0.80
N SER A 21 -8.29 12.18 -1.91
CA SER A 21 -9.66 11.90 -2.31
C SER A 21 -10.39 11.03 -1.28
N VAL A 22 -9.74 9.96 -0.80
CA VAL A 22 -10.39 9.04 0.14
C VAL A 22 -10.46 9.61 1.55
N SER A 23 -9.59 10.54 1.92
CA SER A 23 -9.57 11.13 3.25
C SER A 23 -10.23 12.51 3.29
N GLU A 24 -10.58 13.05 2.13
CA GLU A 24 -11.14 14.40 1.99
C GLU A 24 -10.22 15.45 2.61
N GLY A 25 -8.92 15.17 2.61
CA GLY A 25 -7.92 16.10 3.15
C GLY A 25 -7.87 16.17 4.66
N ASP A 26 -8.61 15.32 5.36
CA ASP A 26 -8.68 15.33 6.82
C ASP A 26 -7.49 14.56 7.40
N PRO A 27 -6.59 15.22 8.16
CA PRO A 27 -5.42 14.53 8.72
C PRO A 27 -5.76 13.37 9.65
N GLU A 28 -6.88 13.46 10.38
CA GLU A 28 -7.29 12.38 11.27
C GLU A 28 -7.65 11.14 10.46
N ILE A 29 -8.37 11.33 9.35
CA ILE A 29 -8.75 10.23 8.48
C ILE A 29 -7.51 9.62 7.84
N VAL A 30 -6.56 10.45 7.41
CA VAL A 30 -5.29 9.97 6.86
C VAL A 30 -4.59 9.06 7.89
N ARG A 31 -4.53 9.51 9.14
CA ARG A 31 -3.86 8.75 10.20
C ARG A 31 -4.52 7.40 10.41
N GLU A 32 -5.86 7.38 10.44
CA GLU A 32 -6.61 6.13 10.63
C GLU A 32 -6.38 5.16 9.46
N ILE A 33 -6.42 5.68 8.24
CA ILE A 33 -6.21 4.85 7.05
C ILE A 33 -4.80 4.25 7.06
N VAL A 34 -3.80 5.06 7.42
CA VAL A 34 -2.41 4.59 7.46
C VAL A 34 -2.21 3.52 8.52
N ASP A 35 -2.82 3.69 9.70
CA ASP A 35 -2.72 2.68 10.76
C ASP A 35 -3.33 1.35 10.33
N ILE A 36 -4.49 1.40 9.69
CA ILE A 36 -5.15 0.18 9.19
C ILE A 36 -4.27 -0.46 8.12
N PHE A 37 -3.76 0.33 7.19
CA PHE A 37 -2.92 -0.17 6.12
C PHE A 37 -1.65 -0.85 6.67
N LYS A 38 -1.02 -0.22 7.67
CA LYS A 38 0.19 -0.77 8.27
C LYS A 38 -0.07 -2.15 8.85
N THR A 39 -1.16 -2.31 9.60
CA THR A 39 -1.52 -3.59 10.20
C THR A 39 -1.89 -4.61 9.13
N GLN A 40 -2.74 -4.24 8.19
CA GLN A 40 -3.21 -5.16 7.16
C GLN A 40 -2.09 -5.61 6.23
N SER A 41 -1.22 -4.68 5.84
CA SER A 41 -0.13 -5.04 4.91
C SER A 41 0.85 -6.01 5.54
N ASN A 42 1.10 -5.87 6.85
CA ASN A 42 1.97 -6.81 7.54
C ASN A 42 1.33 -8.20 7.60
N GLU A 43 0.04 -8.27 7.91
CA GLU A 43 -0.69 -9.54 7.94
C GLU A 43 -0.69 -10.20 6.56
N ILE A 44 -0.92 -9.41 5.51
CA ILE A 44 -0.92 -9.92 4.15
C ILE A 44 0.46 -10.48 3.78
N TYR A 45 1.52 -9.76 4.12
CA TYR A 45 2.87 -10.21 3.82
C TYR A 45 3.18 -11.56 4.48
N GLU A 46 2.84 -11.69 5.78
CA GLU A 46 3.09 -12.94 6.50
C GLU A 46 2.26 -14.08 5.91
N GLU A 47 1.03 -13.82 5.55
CA GLU A 47 0.18 -14.83 4.95
C GLU A 47 0.68 -15.23 3.55
N MET A 48 1.17 -14.28 2.77
CA MET A 48 1.76 -14.58 1.46
C MET A 48 2.91 -15.57 1.58
N LYS A 49 3.79 -15.34 2.58
CA LYS A 49 4.92 -16.24 2.81
C LYS A 49 4.45 -17.64 3.17
N THR A 50 3.44 -17.73 4.02
CA THR A 50 2.89 -19.02 4.43
C THR A 50 2.28 -19.75 3.23
N LEU A 51 1.45 -19.08 2.45
CA LEU A 51 0.80 -19.70 1.30
C LEU A 51 1.81 -20.13 0.24
N LEU A 52 2.88 -19.36 0.07
CA LEU A 52 3.93 -19.75 -0.86
C LEU A 52 4.63 -21.02 -0.39
N SER A 53 4.94 -21.09 0.91
CA SER A 53 5.60 -22.28 1.45
C SER A 53 4.73 -23.53 1.34
N GLU A 54 3.41 -23.35 1.37
CA GLU A 54 2.46 -24.44 1.23
C GLU A 54 2.12 -24.73 -0.22
N LYS A 55 2.65 -23.95 -1.14
CA LYS A 55 2.35 -24.05 -2.58
C LYS A 55 0.85 -23.91 -2.85
N ASN A 56 0.16 -23.13 -2.02
CA ASN A 56 -1.27 -22.89 -2.20
C ASN A 56 -1.44 -21.67 -3.09
N TYR A 57 -1.22 -21.88 -4.39
CA TYR A 57 -1.13 -20.77 -5.34
C TYR A 57 -2.48 -20.10 -5.60
N ASP A 58 -3.54 -20.86 -5.56
CA ASP A 58 -4.87 -20.29 -5.77
C ASP A 58 -5.20 -19.28 -4.65
N ALA A 59 -4.99 -19.68 -3.40
CA ALA A 59 -5.21 -18.80 -2.26
C ALA A 59 -4.26 -17.61 -2.30
N LEU A 60 -3.02 -17.82 -2.77
CA LEU A 60 -2.04 -16.76 -2.90
C LEU A 60 -2.51 -15.71 -3.92
N GLY A 61 -3.09 -16.15 -5.03
CA GLY A 61 -3.66 -15.24 -6.02
C GLY A 61 -4.83 -14.43 -5.48
N LEU A 62 -5.69 -15.05 -4.68
CA LEU A 62 -6.79 -14.34 -4.05
C LEU A 62 -6.28 -13.30 -3.05
N LEU A 63 -5.20 -13.63 -2.33
CA LEU A 63 -4.60 -12.71 -1.39
C LEU A 63 -3.97 -11.53 -2.12
N ALA A 64 -3.33 -11.78 -3.26
CA ALA A 64 -2.77 -10.70 -4.09
C ALA A 64 -3.88 -9.77 -4.57
N HIS A 65 -5.04 -10.31 -4.91
CA HIS A 65 -6.21 -9.51 -5.30
C HIS A 65 -6.65 -8.59 -4.15
N LYS A 66 -6.72 -9.13 -2.95
CA LYS A 66 -7.08 -8.35 -1.77
C LYS A 66 -6.06 -7.25 -1.50
N ALA A 67 -4.78 -7.59 -1.58
CA ALA A 67 -3.69 -6.63 -1.36
C ALA A 67 -3.74 -5.49 -2.38
N LYS A 68 -4.12 -5.79 -3.61
CA LYS A 68 -4.21 -4.79 -4.67
C LYS A 68 -5.17 -3.66 -4.28
N SER A 69 -6.30 -4.00 -3.69
CA SER A 69 -7.26 -2.98 -3.27
C SER A 69 -6.69 -2.09 -2.17
N SER A 70 -5.99 -2.67 -1.21
CA SER A 70 -5.39 -1.91 -0.12
C SER A 70 -4.35 -0.92 -0.62
N VAL A 71 -3.46 -1.36 -1.51
CA VAL A 71 -2.40 -0.48 -1.99
C VAL A 71 -2.96 0.59 -2.93
N ALA A 72 -4.07 0.29 -3.63
CA ALA A 72 -4.71 1.28 -4.50
C ALA A 72 -5.23 2.47 -3.70
N ILE A 73 -5.83 2.20 -2.54
CA ILE A 73 -6.34 3.26 -1.67
C ILE A 73 -5.20 4.16 -1.19
N MET A 74 -4.03 3.58 -0.96
CA MET A 74 -2.87 4.34 -0.50
C MET A 74 -2.13 5.03 -1.65
N GLY A 75 -2.56 4.82 -2.89
CA GLY A 75 -1.94 5.47 -4.04
C GLY A 75 -0.61 4.87 -4.46
N ILE A 76 -0.36 3.60 -4.16
CA ILE A 76 0.92 2.96 -4.49
C ILE A 76 0.79 2.26 -5.84
N ALA A 77 0.85 3.06 -6.91
CA ALA A 77 0.54 2.59 -8.26
C ALA A 77 1.42 1.43 -8.74
N ASN A 78 2.70 1.44 -8.41
CA ASN A 78 3.60 0.37 -8.84
C ASN A 78 3.18 -0.98 -8.26
N LEU A 79 2.71 -1.00 -7.02
CA LEU A 79 2.26 -2.23 -6.41
C LEU A 79 0.94 -2.72 -6.99
N VAL A 80 0.06 -1.80 -7.39
CA VAL A 80 -1.20 -2.21 -8.04
C VAL A 80 -0.91 -3.04 -9.28
N THR A 81 0.00 -2.56 -10.12
CA THR A 81 0.37 -3.26 -11.36
C THR A 81 1.02 -4.61 -11.06
N MET A 82 1.96 -4.64 -10.13
CA MET A 82 2.66 -5.88 -9.78
C MET A 82 1.68 -6.91 -9.21
N LEU A 83 0.79 -6.48 -8.31
CA LEU A 83 -0.14 -7.40 -7.67
C LEU A 83 -1.17 -7.94 -8.65
N LYS A 84 -1.54 -7.17 -9.67
CA LYS A 84 -2.43 -7.67 -10.72
C LYS A 84 -1.76 -8.81 -11.49
N THR A 85 -0.49 -8.63 -11.86
CA THR A 85 0.27 -9.67 -12.54
C THR A 85 0.42 -10.91 -11.65
N PHE A 86 0.76 -10.69 -10.39
CA PHE A 86 0.91 -11.76 -9.41
C PHE A 86 -0.39 -12.55 -9.27
N GLU A 87 -1.51 -11.85 -9.13
CA GLU A 87 -2.82 -12.49 -9.01
C GLU A 87 -3.09 -13.41 -10.20
N ILE A 88 -2.90 -12.90 -11.41
CA ILE A 88 -3.20 -13.64 -12.62
C ILE A 88 -2.31 -14.89 -12.71
N GLU A 89 -1.02 -14.75 -12.47
CA GLU A 89 -0.08 -15.85 -12.55
C GLU A 89 -0.35 -16.91 -11.49
N ALA A 90 -0.58 -16.46 -10.25
CA ALA A 90 -0.79 -17.40 -9.15
C ALA A 90 -2.08 -18.18 -9.31
N ARG A 91 -3.14 -17.56 -9.80
CA ARG A 91 -4.42 -18.27 -10.00
C ARG A 91 -4.32 -19.31 -11.10
N LYS A 92 -3.38 -19.15 -12.01
CA LYS A 92 -3.15 -20.12 -13.09
C LYS A 92 -2.02 -21.08 -12.76
N GLY A 93 -1.31 -20.87 -11.67
CA GLY A 93 -0.16 -21.67 -11.30
C GLY A 93 1.02 -21.52 -12.26
N LEU A 94 1.12 -20.36 -12.92
CA LEU A 94 2.17 -20.08 -13.88
C LEU A 94 3.23 -19.20 -13.28
N GLU A 95 4.47 -19.30 -13.77
CA GLU A 95 5.60 -18.44 -13.39
C GLU A 95 5.85 -18.49 -11.87
N THR A 96 5.77 -19.66 -11.30
CA THR A 96 5.87 -19.83 -9.84
C THR A 96 7.20 -19.34 -9.29
N ASP A 97 8.26 -19.33 -10.09
CA ASP A 97 9.57 -18.83 -9.66
C ASP A 97 9.58 -17.35 -9.37
N ASN A 98 8.58 -16.61 -9.88
CA ASN A 98 8.51 -15.17 -9.68
C ASN A 98 7.85 -14.79 -8.36
N TYR A 99 7.14 -15.71 -7.71
CA TYR A 99 6.27 -15.36 -6.58
C TYR A 99 7.06 -14.82 -5.38
N LYS A 100 8.21 -15.40 -5.10
CA LYS A 100 9.04 -14.94 -4.01
C LYS A 100 9.48 -13.50 -4.23
N SER A 101 9.85 -13.16 -5.46
CA SER A 101 10.24 -11.80 -5.81
C SER A 101 9.09 -10.83 -5.66
N TYR A 102 7.88 -11.23 -6.05
CA TYR A 102 6.69 -10.39 -5.90
C TYR A 102 6.42 -10.09 -4.43
N ILE A 103 6.53 -11.11 -3.58
CA ILE A 103 6.28 -10.97 -2.15
C ILE A 103 7.31 -10.03 -1.51
N GLU A 104 8.58 -10.18 -1.91
CA GLU A 104 9.64 -9.33 -1.39
C GLU A 104 9.49 -7.88 -1.88
N MET A 105 9.07 -7.69 -3.13
CA MET A 105 8.79 -6.37 -3.66
C MET A 105 7.63 -5.72 -2.90
N PHE A 106 6.59 -6.49 -2.60
CA PHE A 106 5.47 -6.00 -1.83
C PHE A 106 5.96 -5.45 -0.48
N LYS A 107 6.76 -6.24 0.23
CA LYS A 107 7.30 -5.82 1.54
C LYS A 107 8.16 -4.56 1.42
N THR A 108 9.07 -4.55 0.46
CA THR A 108 10.00 -3.45 0.29
C THR A 108 9.28 -2.14 -0.03
N GLU A 109 8.33 -2.19 -0.97
CA GLU A 109 7.65 -0.97 -1.39
C GLU A 109 6.60 -0.52 -0.37
N VAL A 110 5.96 -1.45 0.34
CA VAL A 110 5.08 -1.08 1.42
C VAL A 110 5.87 -0.36 2.52
N ASP A 111 7.03 -0.90 2.90
CA ASP A 111 7.84 -0.27 3.93
C ASP A 111 8.30 1.14 3.51
N ALA A 112 8.72 1.30 2.26
CA ALA A 112 9.13 2.60 1.74
C ALA A 112 7.95 3.57 1.70
N SER A 113 6.77 3.08 1.33
CA SER A 113 5.57 3.90 1.29
C SER A 113 5.14 4.33 2.69
N LEU A 114 5.30 3.44 3.67
CA LEU A 114 4.96 3.77 5.06
C LEU A 114 5.84 4.89 5.60
N VAL A 115 7.12 4.92 5.21
CA VAL A 115 8.00 6.02 5.60
C VAL A 115 7.44 7.35 5.04
N GLU A 116 7.02 7.34 3.78
CA GLU A 116 6.45 8.54 3.16
C GLU A 116 5.13 8.93 3.82
N LEU A 117 4.29 7.96 4.15
CA LEU A 117 3.00 8.21 4.77
C LEU A 117 3.16 8.79 6.19
N GLU A 118 4.15 8.29 6.93
CA GLU A 118 4.42 8.82 8.26
C GLU A 118 4.96 10.25 8.19
N ASP A 119 5.78 10.53 7.18
CA ASP A 119 6.25 11.89 6.94
C ASP A 119 5.08 12.82 6.60
N LEU A 120 4.15 12.35 5.78
CA LEU A 120 2.95 13.12 5.44
C LEU A 120 2.13 13.43 6.69
N ILE A 121 1.94 12.46 7.57
CA ILE A 121 1.16 12.66 8.79
C ILE A 121 1.84 13.71 9.68
N MET A 122 3.16 13.66 9.82
CA MET A 122 3.88 14.63 10.61
C MET A 122 3.73 16.04 10.05
N ASN A 123 3.80 16.18 8.73
CA ASN A 123 3.65 17.47 8.08
C ASN A 123 2.23 18.02 8.22
N LEU A 124 1.23 17.16 8.09
CA LEU A 124 -0.16 17.57 8.25
C LEU A 124 -0.46 17.99 9.69
N SER A 125 0.10 17.29 10.66
CA SER A 125 -0.07 17.62 12.06
C SER A 125 0.57 18.97 12.38
N SER A 126 1.76 19.23 11.83
CA SER A 126 2.46 20.50 12.04
C SER A 126 1.66 21.66 11.46
N ILE A 127 1.09 21.47 10.28
CA ILE A 127 0.28 22.51 9.64
C ILE A 127 -0.98 22.75 10.47
N GLY A 128 -1.59 21.70 11.00
CA GLY A 128 -2.77 21.84 11.85
C GLY A 128 -2.46 22.61 13.11
N ASP A 129 -1.30 22.38 13.71
CA ASP A 129 -0.89 23.08 14.91
C ASP A 129 -0.68 24.57 14.64
N ASP A 130 -0.19 24.89 13.46
CA ASP A 130 0.08 26.29 13.12
C ASP A 130 -1.20 27.09 12.96
N LYS A 131 -2.34 26.49 12.85
CA LYS A 131 -3.57 27.22 12.66
C LYS A 131 -4.12 27.80 13.94
N ASP A 132 -3.63 27.41 15.05
CA ASP A 132 -4.07 27.93 16.31
C ASP A 132 -3.38 29.25 16.61
#